data_a9e800324fa6b5ba6c160888d3e7d71b
#
_entry.id   a9e800324fa6b5ba6c160888d3e7d71b
#
_cell.length_a   1.000
_cell.length_b   1.000
_cell.length_c   1.000
_cell.angle_alpha   90.00
_cell.angle_beta   90.00
_cell.angle_gamma   90.00
#
_symmetry.space_group_name_H-M   'P 1'
#
loop_
_entity.id
_entity.type
_entity.pdbx_description
1 polymer ?
#
loop_
_entity_poly.entity_id
_entity_poly.type
_entity_poly.pdbx_seq_one_letter_code
_entity_poly.pdbx_strand_id
1 'polypeptide(L)'
;MRFALLPAALCVLVVLLVAGCGGGSDEPDRDGATEQAPVLGSQCDDEEAAPGELGFPAFATRNTTRVGGADAIADAAGVAQAVFPSRDRDTRPRTVALVDTADWRVAVSAAQLMAPPLRAPLLFSDGGELPAATEQALGRLIPTGAKEAGGAQVIRVGEAAAAEGYKTTAVEGADHAALAQAIDRLQTAAAGKPSGAVVVASSEQPGFAMPAAGWAAKSGNPVLWVTRDAIPAATRAAISAHKRPRIYVLGPESAVSKKVLDQLSKLGEARRVSGADPVANAIAFARFSDGSFGWNVVDPGHGVVFANTQRPLDAAAAAPLSATGTYGPLLLLTAANALPAPVQDYLLDIQPGYDKDPVRGVYNHGWMIGDESAVAVDVQARIDALLEIQPVESGDAA
;
A
#
# COMPACT_ATOMS: atom_id res chain seq x y z
N MET A 1 63.42 17.32 4.99
CA MET A 1 63.84 18.50 5.75
C MET A 1 62.65 19.43 5.93
N ARG A 2 62.44 19.77 7.17
CA ARG A 2 61.58 20.79 7.81
C ARG A 2 60.18 20.40 8.22
N PHE A 3 60.13 20.24 9.50
CA PHE A 3 59.02 20.25 10.48
C PHE A 3 58.29 21.60 10.57
N ALA A 4 57.02 21.59 10.95
CA ALA A 4 56.38 22.58 11.83
C ALA A 4 54.92 22.11 12.04
N LEU A 5 54.50 21.60 13.17
CA LEU A 5 54.05 22.22 14.42
C LEU A 5 52.56 22.61 14.39
N LEU A 6 51.81 21.81 15.16
CA LEU A 6 50.45 22.12 15.71
C LEU A 6 50.51 23.32 16.68
N PRO A 7 49.36 23.92 16.99
CA PRO A 7 49.03 24.05 18.39
C PRO A 7 47.64 23.54 18.79
N ALA A 8 47.61 23.01 19.98
CA ALA A 8 46.45 22.63 20.78
C ALA A 8 45.79 23.89 21.37
N ALA A 9 44.47 23.85 21.56
CA ALA A 9 43.69 24.75 22.42
C ALA A 9 42.55 23.96 23.04
N LEU A 10 42.67 23.64 24.20
CA LEU A 10 42.14 23.98 25.51
C LEU A 10 40.59 23.92 25.63
N CYS A 11 40.13 22.80 26.24
CA CYS A 11 38.78 22.63 26.80
C CYS A 11 38.60 23.54 28.04
N VAL A 12 37.50 24.26 28.09
CA VAL A 12 36.99 24.88 29.30
C VAL A 12 35.70 24.17 29.71
N LEU A 13 35.76 23.43 30.81
CA LEU A 13 34.66 22.78 31.50
C LEU A 13 34.06 23.80 32.47
N VAL A 14 32.80 24.19 32.30
CA VAL A 14 32.06 24.94 33.34
C VAL A 14 31.11 24.01 34.04
N VAL A 15 31.42 23.70 35.29
CA VAL A 15 30.56 23.03 36.28
C VAL A 15 29.75 24.08 37.00
N LEU A 16 28.44 24.05 36.93
CA LEU A 16 27.56 24.80 37.80
C LEU A 16 26.91 23.84 38.80
N LEU A 17 27.37 23.92 40.03
CA LEU A 17 26.73 23.37 41.20
C LEU A 17 25.60 24.31 41.67
N VAL A 18 24.39 23.77 41.78
CA VAL A 18 23.35 24.41 42.63
C VAL A 18 22.92 23.40 43.68
N ALA A 19 23.24 23.72 44.90
CA ALA A 19 22.74 23.05 46.12
C ALA A 19 21.39 23.69 46.49
N GLY A 20 20.44 22.89 46.90
CA GLY A 20 19.18 23.33 47.47
C GLY A 20 18.63 22.26 48.39
N CYS A 21 18.71 22.51 49.70
CA CYS A 21 18.15 21.72 50.79
C CYS A 21 16.63 21.82 50.84
N GLY A 22 15.97 20.78 51.37
CA GLY A 22 14.64 20.88 51.93
C GLY A 22 14.03 19.51 52.19
N GLY A 23 14.08 19.05 53.41
CA GLY A 23 13.48 17.80 53.88
C GLY A 23 11.95 17.89 54.04
N GLY A 24 11.32 16.76 54.12
CA GLY A 24 9.92 16.57 54.44
C GLY A 24 9.54 15.11 54.20
N SER A 25 9.55 14.34 55.28
CA SER A 25 8.97 13.00 55.33
C SER A 25 7.47 13.11 55.38
N ASP A 26 6.77 12.46 54.45
CA ASP A 26 5.42 11.92 54.66
C ASP A 26 5.19 10.85 53.58
N GLU A 27 4.96 9.62 54.02
CA GLU A 27 4.41 8.57 53.16
C GLU A 27 2.96 8.88 52.86
N PRO A 28 2.51 8.66 51.63
CA PRO A 28 1.11 8.37 51.41
C PRO A 28 0.88 7.03 50.70
N ASP A 29 -0.11 6.39 51.20
CA ASP A 29 -0.96 5.32 50.74
C ASP A 29 -0.77 4.82 49.29
N ARG A 30 -0.58 3.49 49.20
CA ARG A 30 -0.74 2.69 48.00
C ARG A 30 -2.22 2.60 47.61
N ASP A 31 -2.69 3.51 46.82
CA ASP A 31 -3.89 3.31 45.99
C ASP A 31 -3.47 3.09 44.57
N GLY A 32 -4.04 2.01 43.97
CA GLY A 32 -3.70 1.49 42.65
C GLY A 32 -3.88 2.51 41.52
N ALA A 33 -2.79 3.09 41.11
CA ALA A 33 -2.72 3.73 39.80
C ALA A 33 -2.31 2.64 38.79
N THR A 34 -3.22 2.24 37.95
CA THR A 34 -2.92 1.58 36.69
C THR A 34 -1.94 2.48 35.94
N GLU A 35 -0.71 2.03 35.83
CA GLU A 35 0.31 2.68 35.01
C GLU A 35 -0.17 2.61 33.55
N GLN A 36 -0.81 3.67 33.10
CA GLN A 36 -1.05 3.86 31.67
C GLN A 36 0.30 4.05 31.00
N ALA A 37 0.64 3.13 30.09
CA ALA A 37 1.81 3.27 29.25
C ALA A 37 1.81 4.67 28.59
N PRO A 38 2.97 5.36 28.53
CA PRO A 38 3.02 6.67 27.90
C PRO A 38 2.59 6.54 26.44
N VAL A 39 1.46 7.14 26.12
CA VAL A 39 1.04 7.35 24.73
C VAL A 39 2.07 8.31 24.15
N LEU A 40 2.93 7.82 23.25
CA LEU A 40 3.74 8.64 22.38
C LEU A 40 2.80 9.25 21.33
N GLY A 41 2.01 10.20 21.75
CA GLY A 41 1.11 10.98 20.93
C GLY A 41 1.21 12.42 21.39
N SER A 42 1.86 13.23 20.58
CA SER A 42 1.68 14.67 20.43
C SER A 42 0.81 15.36 21.51
N GLN A 43 1.41 16.16 22.35
CA GLN A 43 0.81 17.43 22.66
C GLN A 43 0.86 18.23 21.35
N CYS A 44 -0.14 18.06 20.51
CA CYS A 44 -0.48 19.07 19.53
C CYS A 44 -1.26 20.10 20.31
N ASP A 45 -0.75 21.32 20.40
CA ASP A 45 -1.56 22.48 20.69
C ASP A 45 -2.77 22.44 19.73
N ASP A 46 -3.97 22.77 20.26
CA ASP A 46 -5.26 22.75 19.54
C ASP A 46 -5.32 23.80 18.41
N GLU A 47 -4.38 23.76 17.47
CA GLU A 47 -4.60 24.31 16.14
C GLU A 47 -5.23 23.20 15.32
N GLU A 48 -6.54 23.31 15.07
CA GLU A 48 -7.24 22.53 14.07
C GLU A 48 -6.40 22.54 12.79
N ALA A 49 -5.76 21.40 12.47
CA ALA A 49 -5.03 21.27 11.23
C ALA A 49 -5.99 21.61 10.09
N ALA A 50 -5.65 22.61 9.30
CA ALA A 50 -6.47 23.04 8.18
C ALA A 50 -6.74 21.83 7.26
N PRO A 51 -7.98 21.68 6.73
CA PRO A 51 -8.29 20.60 5.79
C PRO A 51 -7.29 20.63 4.63
N GLY A 52 -6.43 19.62 4.52
CA GLY A 52 -5.37 19.54 3.49
C GLY A 52 -3.95 19.47 4.03
N GLU A 53 -3.68 19.64 5.34
CA GLU A 53 -2.39 19.30 5.89
C GLU A 53 -2.27 17.77 6.05
N LEU A 54 -1.38 17.19 5.23
CA LEU A 54 -1.04 15.77 5.29
C LEU A 54 -0.09 15.53 6.48
N GLY A 55 -0.66 15.26 7.67
CA GLY A 55 0.08 14.65 8.76
C GLY A 55 0.40 13.20 8.41
N PHE A 56 1.67 12.80 8.42
CA PHE A 56 2.04 11.41 8.25
C PHE A 56 3.04 10.98 9.33
N PRO A 57 2.82 9.79 9.93
CA PRO A 57 1.61 8.96 9.89
C PRO A 57 0.45 9.63 10.65
N ALA A 58 -0.78 9.50 10.14
CA ALA A 58 -1.94 10.12 10.76
C ALA A 58 -2.25 9.55 12.14
N PHE A 59 -2.10 8.22 12.31
CA PHE A 59 -2.29 7.54 13.57
C PHE A 59 -1.61 6.17 13.55
N ALA A 60 -0.83 5.85 14.59
CA ALA A 60 -0.17 4.56 14.75
C ALA A 60 -0.48 3.97 16.12
N THR A 61 -0.68 2.66 16.16
CA THR A 61 -0.76 1.83 17.36
C THR A 61 0.44 0.89 17.40
N ARG A 62 0.40 -0.15 18.22
CA ARG A 62 1.50 -1.10 18.35
C ARG A 62 1.75 -1.90 17.06
N ASN A 63 0.69 -2.41 16.47
CA ASN A 63 0.74 -3.32 15.32
C ASN A 63 0.06 -2.74 14.07
N THR A 64 -0.50 -1.54 14.15
CA THR A 64 -1.14 -0.90 13.00
C THR A 64 -0.69 0.54 12.80
N THR A 65 -0.71 0.98 11.56
CA THR A 65 -0.48 2.38 11.19
C THR A 65 -1.55 2.80 10.20
N ARG A 66 -2.19 3.92 10.50
CA ARG A 66 -3.12 4.58 9.57
C ARG A 66 -2.36 5.53 8.68
N VAL A 67 -2.62 5.47 7.39
CA VAL A 67 -2.05 6.36 6.37
C VAL A 67 -3.18 6.88 5.50
N GLY A 68 -3.15 8.17 5.21
CA GLY A 68 -4.12 8.79 4.33
C GLY A 68 -5.04 9.76 5.04
N GLY A 69 -6.11 10.14 4.39
CA GLY A 69 -7.05 11.18 4.83
C GLY A 69 -8.49 10.89 4.45
N ALA A 70 -9.26 11.95 4.22
CA ALA A 70 -10.70 11.85 3.99
C ALA A 70 -11.08 11.25 2.64
N ASP A 71 -10.18 11.26 1.66
CA ASP A 71 -10.42 10.80 0.30
C ASP A 71 -9.20 10.11 -0.31
N ALA A 72 -9.41 9.49 -1.47
CA ALA A 72 -8.37 8.75 -2.17
C ALA A 72 -7.19 9.63 -2.62
N ILE A 73 -7.39 10.92 -2.81
CA ILE A 73 -6.35 11.89 -3.20
C ILE A 73 -5.37 12.07 -2.03
N ALA A 74 -5.92 12.35 -0.84
CA ALA A 74 -5.14 12.47 0.39
C ALA A 74 -4.48 11.14 0.76
N ASP A 75 -5.18 10.02 0.55
CA ASP A 75 -4.65 8.67 0.79
C ASP A 75 -3.42 8.38 -0.08
N ALA A 76 -3.51 8.63 -1.39
CA ALA A 76 -2.40 8.42 -2.31
C ALA A 76 -1.19 9.33 -1.97
N ALA A 77 -1.45 10.59 -1.66
CA ALA A 77 -0.43 11.54 -1.26
C ALA A 77 0.27 11.13 0.05
N GLY A 78 -0.49 10.69 1.04
CA GLY A 78 0.04 10.17 2.30
C GLY A 78 0.88 8.91 2.12
N VAL A 79 0.37 7.93 1.37
CA VAL A 79 1.09 6.67 1.07
C VAL A 79 2.38 6.92 0.28
N ALA A 80 2.34 7.80 -0.73
CA ALA A 80 3.52 8.13 -1.51
C ALA A 80 4.64 8.71 -0.63
N GLN A 81 4.32 9.60 0.30
CA GLN A 81 5.26 10.20 1.24
C GLN A 81 5.74 9.21 2.32
N ALA A 82 4.88 8.27 2.73
CA ALA A 82 5.24 7.20 3.64
C ALA A 82 6.32 6.29 3.07
N VAL A 83 6.15 5.92 1.81
CA VAL A 83 7.06 5.00 1.11
C VAL A 83 8.32 5.70 0.60
N PHE A 84 8.21 6.98 0.26
CA PHE A 84 9.31 7.81 -0.24
C PHE A 84 9.49 9.05 0.64
N PRO A 85 10.23 8.96 1.75
CA PRO A 85 10.41 10.07 2.69
C PRO A 85 11.19 11.26 2.09
N SER A 86 11.84 11.09 0.95
CA SER A 86 12.46 12.12 0.10
C SER A 86 13.42 13.09 0.80
N ARG A 87 14.00 12.67 1.93
CA ARG A 87 14.96 13.47 2.72
C ARG A 87 16.25 13.76 1.95
N ASP A 88 16.65 12.81 1.12
CA ASP A 88 17.82 12.89 0.25
C ASP A 88 17.46 12.30 -1.13
N ARG A 89 18.40 12.38 -2.09
CA ARG A 89 18.16 11.96 -3.48
C ARG A 89 17.82 10.48 -3.60
N ASP A 90 18.38 9.63 -2.75
CA ASP A 90 18.24 8.17 -2.84
C ASP A 90 16.90 7.70 -2.27
N THR A 91 16.28 8.50 -1.38
CA THR A 91 14.97 8.25 -0.81
C THR A 91 13.82 8.87 -1.62
N ARG A 92 14.12 9.60 -2.73
CA ARG A 92 13.13 10.15 -3.65
C ARG A 92 12.68 9.12 -4.67
N PRO A 93 11.40 9.16 -5.11
CA PRO A 93 10.99 8.37 -6.26
C PRO A 93 11.69 8.90 -7.53
N ARG A 94 11.92 8.01 -8.50
CA ARG A 94 12.41 8.46 -9.79
C ARG A 94 11.32 9.09 -10.64
N THR A 95 10.12 8.58 -10.53
CA THR A 95 8.93 9.07 -11.23
C THR A 95 7.69 8.82 -10.38
N VAL A 96 6.62 9.52 -10.68
CA VAL A 96 5.29 9.39 -10.04
C VAL A 96 4.29 9.06 -11.13
N ALA A 97 3.34 8.16 -10.88
CA ALA A 97 2.21 7.92 -11.74
C ALA A 97 1.06 8.85 -11.35
N LEU A 98 0.59 9.68 -12.27
CA LEU A 98 -0.55 10.58 -12.06
C LEU A 98 -1.75 10.04 -12.83
N VAL A 99 -2.86 9.79 -12.12
CA VAL A 99 -4.09 9.17 -12.63
C VAL A 99 -5.29 10.02 -12.22
N ASP A 100 -6.32 10.11 -13.05
CA ASP A 100 -7.54 10.81 -12.68
C ASP A 100 -8.45 9.94 -11.80
N THR A 101 -9.16 10.58 -10.84
CA THR A 101 -10.09 9.90 -9.92
C THR A 101 -11.32 9.31 -10.61
N ALA A 102 -11.64 9.77 -11.83
CA ALA A 102 -12.86 9.39 -12.55
C ALA A 102 -12.98 7.88 -12.84
N ASP A 103 -11.86 7.15 -12.95
CA ASP A 103 -11.91 5.73 -13.26
C ASP A 103 -10.97 4.87 -12.38
N TRP A 104 -11.54 4.22 -11.38
CA TRP A 104 -10.83 3.32 -10.48
C TRP A 104 -10.09 2.16 -11.20
N ARG A 105 -10.57 1.74 -12.39
CA ARG A 105 -9.94 0.67 -13.17
C ARG A 105 -8.58 1.12 -13.71
N VAL A 106 -8.50 2.35 -14.17
CA VAL A 106 -7.24 2.95 -14.61
C VAL A 106 -6.27 3.05 -13.43
N ALA A 107 -6.74 3.48 -12.26
CA ALA A 107 -5.92 3.57 -11.06
C ALA A 107 -5.36 2.20 -10.62
N VAL A 108 -6.20 1.16 -10.58
CA VAL A 108 -5.77 -0.21 -10.25
C VAL A 108 -4.76 -0.74 -11.28
N SER A 109 -4.94 -0.47 -12.57
CA SER A 109 -3.96 -0.85 -13.60
C SER A 109 -2.64 -0.09 -13.42
N ALA A 110 -2.70 1.21 -13.10
CA ALA A 110 -1.52 2.06 -12.91
C ALA A 110 -0.68 1.65 -11.70
N ALA A 111 -1.25 0.95 -10.72
CA ALA A 111 -0.50 0.38 -9.61
C ALA A 111 0.68 -0.51 -10.08
N GLN A 112 0.61 -1.10 -11.28
CA GLN A 112 1.70 -1.85 -11.90
C GLN A 112 2.99 -1.02 -12.02
N LEU A 113 2.88 0.30 -12.21
CA LEU A 113 4.03 1.19 -12.38
C LEU A 113 4.86 1.35 -11.09
N MET A 114 4.31 0.95 -9.92
CA MET A 114 5.06 0.89 -8.66
C MET A 114 6.08 -0.25 -8.65
N ALA A 115 5.92 -1.26 -9.50
CA ALA A 115 6.90 -2.34 -9.61
C ALA A 115 8.24 -1.85 -10.21
N PRO A 116 9.37 -2.53 -9.87
CA PRO A 116 10.63 -2.27 -10.54
C PRO A 116 10.52 -2.46 -12.07
N PRO A 117 11.26 -1.67 -12.86
CA PRO A 117 12.27 -0.70 -12.46
C PRO A 117 11.74 0.72 -12.20
N LEU A 118 10.48 1.04 -12.54
CA LEU A 118 9.93 2.40 -12.43
C LEU A 118 9.77 2.84 -10.97
N ARG A 119 9.16 2.00 -10.12
CA ARG A 119 8.87 2.29 -8.72
C ARG A 119 8.13 3.63 -8.54
N ALA A 120 7.13 3.85 -9.39
CA ALA A 120 6.32 5.06 -9.41
C ALA A 120 5.17 4.96 -8.40
N PRO A 121 5.19 5.67 -7.27
CA PRO A 121 4.00 5.79 -6.44
C PRO A 121 2.91 6.50 -7.22
N LEU A 122 1.65 6.18 -6.89
CA LEU A 122 0.50 6.76 -7.55
C LEU A 122 0.05 8.02 -6.82
N LEU A 123 -0.31 9.05 -7.57
CA LEU A 123 -1.02 10.25 -7.12
C LEU A 123 -2.25 10.47 -7.99
N PHE A 124 -3.24 11.20 -7.48
CA PHE A 124 -4.47 11.47 -8.21
C PHE A 124 -4.60 12.93 -8.68
N SER A 125 -5.17 13.10 -9.87
CA SER A 125 -5.82 14.33 -10.30
C SER A 125 -7.34 14.17 -10.21
N ASP A 126 -8.07 15.27 -10.29
CA ASP A 126 -9.52 15.29 -10.26
C ASP A 126 -10.08 16.20 -11.35
N GLY A 127 -10.81 15.61 -12.31
CA GLY A 127 -11.44 16.35 -13.41
C GLY A 127 -10.47 17.17 -14.28
N GLY A 128 -9.18 16.75 -14.39
CA GLY A 128 -8.16 17.47 -15.14
C GLY A 128 -7.44 18.57 -14.35
N GLU A 129 -7.71 18.71 -13.04
CA GLU A 129 -7.03 19.62 -12.13
C GLU A 129 -6.09 18.86 -11.19
N LEU A 130 -5.04 19.53 -10.68
CA LEU A 130 -4.19 19.01 -9.62
C LEU A 130 -4.73 19.50 -8.27
N PRO A 131 -5.25 18.59 -7.42
CA PRO A 131 -5.65 18.96 -6.08
C PRO A 131 -4.45 19.38 -5.22
N ALA A 132 -4.69 20.27 -4.24
CA ALA A 132 -3.65 20.80 -3.37
C ALA A 132 -2.80 19.70 -2.68
N ALA A 133 -3.44 18.59 -2.25
CA ALA A 133 -2.73 17.46 -1.65
C ALA A 133 -1.76 16.80 -2.63
N THR A 134 -2.14 16.68 -3.91
CA THR A 134 -1.28 16.14 -4.98
C THR A 134 -0.13 17.08 -5.29
N GLU A 135 -0.39 18.38 -5.40
CA GLU A 135 0.67 19.39 -5.64
C GLU A 135 1.69 19.40 -4.50
N GLN A 136 1.23 19.39 -3.25
CA GLN A 136 2.09 19.32 -2.08
C GLN A 136 2.93 18.03 -2.05
N ALA A 137 2.30 16.89 -2.37
CA ALA A 137 3.01 15.62 -2.45
C ALA A 137 4.08 15.63 -3.54
N LEU A 138 3.79 16.12 -4.74
CA LEU A 138 4.77 16.28 -5.81
C LEU A 138 5.95 17.17 -5.39
N GLY A 139 5.64 18.31 -4.74
CA GLY A 139 6.65 19.24 -4.23
C GLY A 139 7.54 18.65 -3.13
N ARG A 140 7.03 17.71 -2.32
CA ARG A 140 7.81 17.01 -1.27
C ARG A 140 8.59 15.81 -1.83
N LEU A 141 8.01 15.05 -2.76
CA LEU A 141 8.62 13.87 -3.38
C LEU A 141 9.81 14.21 -4.27
N ILE A 142 9.78 15.35 -4.97
CA ILE A 142 10.82 15.85 -5.86
C ILE A 142 11.36 14.74 -6.76
N PRO A 143 10.55 14.15 -7.65
CA PRO A 143 10.94 13.00 -8.47
C PRO A 143 12.15 13.34 -9.34
N THR A 144 13.11 12.39 -9.42
CA THR A 144 14.45 12.64 -10.01
C THR A 144 14.52 12.35 -11.50
N GLY A 145 13.50 11.75 -12.10
CA GLY A 145 13.43 11.33 -13.50
C GLY A 145 13.79 9.86 -13.71
N ALA A 146 12.88 9.08 -14.32
CA ALA A 146 13.09 7.68 -14.66
C ALA A 146 13.61 7.55 -16.09
N LYS A 147 14.84 7.08 -16.27
CA LYS A 147 15.44 6.89 -17.60
C LYS A 147 14.67 5.91 -18.47
N GLU A 148 14.07 4.89 -17.86
CA GLU A 148 13.23 3.87 -18.49
C GLU A 148 11.93 4.44 -19.05
N ALA A 149 11.52 5.62 -18.58
CA ALA A 149 10.39 6.39 -19.10
C ALA A 149 10.86 7.69 -19.78
N GLY A 150 12.02 7.69 -20.47
CA GLY A 150 12.55 8.85 -21.17
C GLY A 150 13.02 9.99 -20.27
N GLY A 151 13.32 9.72 -19.01
CA GLY A 151 13.67 10.69 -17.98
C GLY A 151 12.47 11.42 -17.38
N ALA A 152 11.27 10.86 -17.50
CA ALA A 152 10.04 11.43 -16.94
C ALA A 152 10.07 11.45 -15.41
N GLN A 153 9.67 12.59 -14.86
CA GLN A 153 9.40 12.80 -13.44
C GLN A 153 7.95 12.44 -13.09
N VAL A 154 7.05 12.60 -14.07
CA VAL A 154 5.65 12.23 -13.96
C VAL A 154 5.25 11.37 -15.17
N ILE A 155 4.59 10.25 -14.92
CA ILE A 155 3.90 9.43 -15.90
C ILE A 155 2.41 9.78 -15.81
N ARG A 156 1.91 10.54 -16.76
CA ARG A 156 0.51 10.93 -16.83
C ARG A 156 -0.30 9.85 -17.54
N VAL A 157 -1.33 9.32 -16.91
CA VAL A 157 -2.14 8.23 -17.45
C VAL A 157 -3.53 8.75 -17.82
N GLY A 158 -3.91 8.57 -19.08
CA GLY A 158 -5.20 8.99 -19.62
C GLY A 158 -5.41 10.51 -19.50
N GLU A 159 -6.57 10.89 -19.02
CA GLU A 159 -7.01 12.29 -18.90
C GLU A 159 -6.50 12.97 -17.60
N ALA A 160 -5.57 12.36 -16.89
CA ALA A 160 -5.01 13.01 -15.70
C ALA A 160 -4.47 14.41 -16.00
N ALA A 161 -4.50 15.29 -15.00
CA ALA A 161 -4.08 16.68 -15.13
C ALA A 161 -2.63 16.84 -15.61
N ALA A 162 -2.31 17.97 -16.19
CA ALA A 162 -0.93 18.35 -16.47
C ALA A 162 -0.19 18.69 -15.16
N ALA A 163 1.02 18.15 -14.97
CA ALA A 163 1.91 18.52 -13.88
C ALA A 163 2.92 19.53 -14.40
N GLU A 164 2.60 20.82 -14.31
CA GLU A 164 3.46 21.88 -14.79
C GLU A 164 4.80 21.91 -14.05
N GLY A 165 5.89 22.20 -14.77
CA GLY A 165 7.25 22.23 -14.22
C GLY A 165 7.91 20.86 -14.08
N TYR A 166 7.21 19.75 -14.38
CA TYR A 166 7.77 18.41 -14.38
C TYR A 166 7.90 17.83 -15.78
N LYS A 167 9.01 17.13 -16.05
CA LYS A 167 9.14 16.36 -17.28
C LYS A 167 8.17 15.19 -17.28
N THR A 168 7.25 15.17 -18.22
CA THR A 168 6.13 14.22 -18.26
C THR A 168 6.23 13.28 -19.47
N THR A 169 5.84 12.01 -19.26
CA THR A 169 5.52 11.04 -20.32
C THR A 169 4.04 10.71 -20.21
N ALA A 170 3.31 10.78 -21.33
CA ALA A 170 1.90 10.42 -21.40
C ALA A 170 1.71 8.94 -21.73
N VAL A 171 0.72 8.32 -21.09
CA VAL A 171 0.18 6.99 -21.39
C VAL A 171 -1.27 7.19 -21.83
N GLU A 172 -1.54 6.94 -23.11
CA GLU A 172 -2.83 7.24 -23.75
C GLU A 172 -3.59 5.98 -24.10
N GLY A 173 -4.92 6.06 -24.06
CA GLY A 173 -5.83 4.98 -24.41
C GLY A 173 -7.26 5.50 -24.51
N ALA A 174 -8.07 4.88 -25.37
CA ALA A 174 -9.44 5.32 -25.63
C ALA A 174 -10.42 4.94 -24.51
N ASP A 175 -10.07 3.96 -23.69
CA ASP A 175 -10.85 3.46 -22.55
C ASP A 175 -9.93 2.80 -21.52
N HIS A 176 -10.49 2.36 -20.40
CA HIS A 176 -9.74 1.71 -19.33
C HIS A 176 -9.01 0.43 -19.77
N ALA A 177 -9.54 -0.32 -20.74
CA ALA A 177 -8.87 -1.54 -21.24
C ALA A 177 -7.69 -1.19 -22.15
N ALA A 178 -7.81 -0.15 -22.97
CA ALA A 178 -6.72 0.38 -23.79
C ALA A 178 -5.64 1.04 -22.92
N LEU A 179 -6.02 1.75 -21.85
CA LEU A 179 -5.09 2.33 -20.88
C LEU A 179 -4.34 1.22 -20.11
N ALA A 180 -5.03 0.16 -19.66
CA ALA A 180 -4.37 -0.98 -19.04
C ALA A 180 -3.33 -1.63 -19.96
N GLN A 181 -3.66 -1.80 -21.26
CA GLN A 181 -2.72 -2.27 -22.27
C GLN A 181 -1.52 -1.31 -22.46
N ALA A 182 -1.76 0.00 -22.45
CA ALA A 182 -0.70 0.99 -22.64
C ALA A 182 0.23 1.07 -21.41
N ILE A 183 -0.30 0.97 -20.20
CA ILE A 183 0.44 0.86 -18.96
C ILE A 183 1.34 -0.38 -18.98
N ASP A 184 0.77 -1.53 -19.36
CA ASP A 184 1.52 -2.78 -19.46
C ASP A 184 2.65 -2.72 -20.50
N ARG A 185 2.42 -2.06 -21.64
CA ARG A 185 3.48 -1.81 -22.64
C ARG A 185 4.61 -0.96 -22.10
N LEU A 186 4.30 0.10 -21.34
CA LEU A 186 5.30 0.95 -20.71
C LEU A 186 6.13 0.16 -19.68
N GLN A 187 5.47 -0.58 -18.79
CA GLN A 187 6.14 -1.41 -17.78
C GLN A 187 6.98 -2.51 -18.44
N THR A 188 6.47 -3.17 -19.47
CA THR A 188 7.21 -4.18 -20.25
C THR A 188 8.44 -3.59 -20.92
N ALA A 189 8.32 -2.40 -21.52
CA ALA A 189 9.45 -1.70 -22.12
C ALA A 189 10.49 -1.30 -21.07
N ALA A 190 10.05 -0.80 -19.94
CA ALA A 190 10.93 -0.45 -18.81
C ALA A 190 11.66 -1.68 -18.24
N ALA A 191 10.95 -2.80 -18.07
CA ALA A 191 11.52 -4.06 -17.56
C ALA A 191 12.35 -4.83 -18.61
N GLY A 192 12.28 -4.47 -19.88
CA GLY A 192 12.99 -5.12 -20.99
C GLY A 192 12.41 -6.48 -21.42
N LYS A 193 11.32 -6.93 -20.79
CA LYS A 193 10.64 -8.19 -21.11
C LYS A 193 9.18 -8.18 -20.62
N PRO A 194 8.28 -8.88 -21.32
CA PRO A 194 6.91 -9.04 -20.83
C PRO A 194 6.87 -9.93 -19.57
N SER A 195 5.86 -9.72 -18.76
CA SER A 195 5.58 -10.55 -17.58
C SER A 195 5.17 -11.98 -18.00
N GLY A 196 5.58 -12.98 -17.25
CA GLY A 196 5.14 -14.38 -17.44
C GLY A 196 3.74 -14.68 -16.90
N ALA A 197 3.13 -13.72 -16.20
CA ALA A 197 1.79 -13.83 -15.65
C ALA A 197 1.02 -12.53 -15.80
N VAL A 198 -0.29 -12.64 -15.95
CA VAL A 198 -1.22 -11.51 -15.99
C VAL A 198 -2.40 -11.74 -15.05
N VAL A 199 -2.91 -10.69 -14.46
CA VAL A 199 -4.13 -10.71 -13.65
C VAL A 199 -5.29 -10.21 -14.52
N VAL A 200 -6.39 -10.92 -14.49
CA VAL A 200 -7.64 -10.52 -15.16
C VAL A 200 -8.71 -10.33 -14.09
N ALA A 201 -9.38 -9.19 -14.12
CA ALA A 201 -10.42 -8.84 -13.17
C ALA A 201 -11.66 -8.25 -13.88
N SER A 202 -12.79 -8.28 -13.18
CA SER A 202 -14.03 -7.67 -13.68
C SER A 202 -13.92 -6.15 -13.67
N SER A 203 -14.23 -5.51 -14.81
CA SER A 203 -14.36 -4.05 -14.90
C SER A 203 -15.67 -3.52 -14.30
N GLU A 204 -16.57 -4.41 -13.88
CA GLU A 204 -17.91 -4.07 -13.41
C GLU A 204 -18.07 -4.20 -11.89
N GLN A 205 -17.18 -4.96 -11.23
CA GLN A 205 -17.27 -5.29 -9.80
C GLN A 205 -15.95 -4.96 -9.07
N PRO A 206 -15.81 -3.73 -8.58
CA PRO A 206 -14.55 -3.24 -8.02
C PRO A 206 -14.04 -4.08 -6.85
N GLY A 207 -14.90 -4.55 -5.95
CA GLY A 207 -14.49 -5.31 -4.77
C GLY A 207 -13.69 -6.58 -5.11
N PHE A 208 -13.97 -7.24 -6.24
CA PHE A 208 -13.18 -8.41 -6.68
C PHE A 208 -11.85 -8.01 -7.35
N ALA A 209 -11.75 -6.78 -7.85
CA ALA A 209 -10.56 -6.29 -8.53
C ALA A 209 -9.55 -5.60 -7.60
N MET A 210 -10.01 -4.97 -6.52
CA MET A 210 -9.18 -4.20 -5.58
C MET A 210 -7.91 -4.95 -5.12
N PRO A 211 -7.96 -6.23 -4.75
CA PRO A 211 -6.76 -6.96 -4.29
C PRO A 211 -5.66 -7.09 -5.35
N ALA A 212 -5.99 -6.90 -6.63
CA ALA A 212 -5.00 -6.95 -7.71
C ALA A 212 -4.00 -5.80 -7.69
N ALA A 213 -4.39 -4.62 -7.15
CA ALA A 213 -3.54 -3.43 -7.13
C ALA A 213 -2.23 -3.66 -6.36
N GLY A 214 -2.31 -4.18 -5.14
CA GLY A 214 -1.13 -4.50 -4.34
C GLY A 214 -0.22 -5.53 -5.01
N TRP A 215 -0.80 -6.56 -5.63
CA TRP A 215 -0.03 -7.56 -6.36
C TRP A 215 0.66 -6.98 -7.59
N ALA A 216 -0.03 -6.16 -8.37
CA ALA A 216 0.54 -5.47 -9.53
C ALA A 216 1.73 -4.59 -9.13
N ALA A 217 1.60 -3.83 -8.04
CA ALA A 217 2.66 -3.00 -7.48
C ALA A 217 3.89 -3.80 -7.05
N LYS A 218 3.69 -4.98 -6.45
CA LYS A 218 4.78 -5.86 -6.02
C LYS A 218 5.46 -6.58 -7.17
N SER A 219 4.66 -7.16 -8.07
CA SER A 219 5.13 -8.15 -9.05
C SER A 219 5.42 -7.58 -10.44
N GLY A 220 4.79 -6.44 -10.79
CA GLY A 220 4.78 -5.91 -12.15
C GLY A 220 3.88 -6.70 -13.10
N ASN A 221 3.05 -7.63 -12.60
CA ASN A 221 2.05 -8.28 -13.43
C ASN A 221 0.93 -7.28 -13.79
N PRO A 222 0.53 -7.18 -15.07
CA PRO A 222 -0.55 -6.27 -15.46
C PRO A 222 -1.90 -6.72 -14.90
N VAL A 223 -2.75 -5.73 -14.58
CA VAL A 223 -4.17 -5.95 -14.32
C VAL A 223 -4.95 -5.57 -15.58
N LEU A 224 -5.60 -6.56 -16.18
CA LEU A 224 -6.33 -6.44 -17.44
C LEU A 224 -7.82 -6.69 -17.21
N TRP A 225 -8.64 -5.98 -17.94
CA TRP A 225 -10.07 -5.88 -17.69
C TRP A 225 -10.91 -6.76 -18.61
N VAL A 226 -11.93 -7.39 -18.04
CA VAL A 226 -13.00 -8.07 -18.75
C VAL A 226 -14.34 -7.64 -18.17
N THR A 227 -15.40 -7.65 -18.98
CA THR A 227 -16.75 -7.68 -18.44
C THR A 227 -17.09 -9.11 -18.03
N ARG A 228 -18.23 -9.30 -17.34
CA ARG A 228 -18.66 -10.63 -16.97
C ARG A 228 -18.65 -11.62 -18.13
N ASP A 229 -19.07 -11.20 -19.32
CA ASP A 229 -19.34 -12.09 -20.45
C ASP A 229 -18.50 -11.81 -21.72
N ALA A 230 -17.57 -10.84 -21.68
CA ALA A 230 -16.77 -10.46 -22.83
C ALA A 230 -15.33 -10.06 -22.47
N ILE A 231 -14.40 -10.30 -23.41
CA ILE A 231 -13.01 -9.86 -23.35
C ILE A 231 -12.83 -8.70 -24.34
N PRO A 232 -12.53 -7.46 -23.89
CA PRO A 232 -12.22 -6.34 -24.77
C PRO A 232 -11.07 -6.65 -25.73
N ALA A 233 -11.07 -6.01 -26.89
CA ALA A 233 -10.02 -6.21 -27.89
C ALA A 233 -8.63 -5.83 -27.36
N ALA A 234 -8.52 -4.73 -26.59
CA ALA A 234 -7.29 -4.28 -25.98
C ALA A 234 -6.75 -5.30 -24.97
N THR A 235 -7.63 -5.86 -24.12
CA THR A 235 -7.26 -6.93 -23.17
C THR A 235 -6.73 -8.17 -23.89
N ARG A 236 -7.41 -8.59 -24.96
CA ARG A 236 -6.96 -9.73 -25.78
C ARG A 236 -5.59 -9.47 -26.40
N ALA A 237 -5.37 -8.27 -26.94
CA ALA A 237 -4.10 -7.86 -27.52
C ALA A 237 -2.98 -7.80 -26.47
N ALA A 238 -3.26 -7.27 -25.28
CA ALA A 238 -2.31 -7.23 -24.17
C ALA A 238 -1.88 -8.65 -23.77
N ILE A 239 -2.81 -9.56 -23.50
CA ILE A 239 -2.51 -10.95 -23.17
C ILE A 239 -1.66 -11.62 -24.24
N SER A 240 -1.99 -11.41 -25.51
CA SER A 240 -1.27 -12.01 -26.65
C SER A 240 0.19 -11.54 -26.73
N ALA A 241 0.48 -10.29 -26.32
CA ALA A 241 1.85 -9.76 -26.28
C ALA A 241 2.76 -10.51 -25.27
N HIS A 242 2.18 -11.13 -24.25
CA HIS A 242 2.89 -11.95 -23.26
C HIS A 242 3.18 -13.40 -23.72
N LYS A 243 2.82 -13.77 -24.96
CA LYS A 243 3.17 -15.08 -25.59
C LYS A 243 2.72 -16.28 -24.75
N ARG A 244 1.40 -16.40 -24.54
CA ARG A 244 0.76 -17.46 -23.73
C ARG A 244 1.17 -17.43 -22.25
N PRO A 245 0.88 -16.33 -21.53
CA PRO A 245 1.19 -16.20 -20.12
C PRO A 245 0.31 -17.11 -19.24
N ARG A 246 0.66 -17.23 -17.97
CA ARG A 246 -0.28 -17.67 -16.95
C ARG A 246 -1.28 -16.55 -16.70
N ILE A 247 -2.57 -16.85 -16.70
CA ILE A 247 -3.66 -15.89 -16.57
C ILE A 247 -4.41 -16.20 -15.28
N TYR A 248 -4.38 -15.29 -14.33
CA TYR A 248 -5.06 -15.45 -13.05
C TYR A 248 -6.30 -14.56 -13.02
N VAL A 249 -7.47 -15.21 -13.02
CA VAL A 249 -8.77 -14.53 -13.02
C VAL A 249 -9.25 -14.37 -11.58
N LEU A 250 -9.34 -13.12 -11.11
CA LEU A 250 -9.85 -12.82 -9.77
C LEU A 250 -11.37 -12.70 -9.79
N GLY A 251 -12.01 -13.41 -8.88
CA GLY A 251 -13.45 -13.39 -8.67
C GLY A 251 -14.19 -14.64 -9.14
N PRO A 252 -15.41 -14.84 -8.62
CA PRO A 252 -16.29 -15.97 -8.94
C PRO A 252 -16.89 -15.87 -10.35
N GLU A 253 -17.69 -16.86 -10.74
CA GLU A 253 -18.38 -16.88 -12.04
C GLU A 253 -19.41 -15.74 -12.18
N SER A 254 -19.90 -15.21 -11.07
CA SER A 254 -20.76 -14.02 -11.07
C SER A 254 -20.04 -12.76 -11.49
N ALA A 255 -18.72 -12.68 -11.29
CA ALA A 255 -17.88 -11.55 -11.69
C ALA A 255 -17.25 -11.75 -13.09
N VAL A 256 -16.77 -12.97 -13.38
CA VAL A 256 -16.19 -13.35 -14.69
C VAL A 256 -16.70 -14.74 -15.05
N SER A 257 -17.55 -14.84 -16.07
CA SER A 257 -18.23 -16.09 -16.41
C SER A 257 -17.26 -17.21 -16.83
N LYS A 258 -17.74 -18.46 -16.75
CA LYS A 258 -17.02 -19.62 -17.26
C LYS A 258 -16.69 -19.46 -18.76
N LYS A 259 -17.61 -18.87 -19.55
CA LYS A 259 -17.40 -18.59 -20.98
C LYS A 259 -16.15 -17.73 -21.20
N VAL A 260 -15.97 -16.66 -20.40
CA VAL A 260 -14.79 -15.79 -20.49
C VAL A 260 -13.53 -16.54 -20.05
N LEU A 261 -13.58 -17.32 -18.98
CA LEU A 261 -12.47 -18.16 -18.54
C LEU A 261 -12.03 -19.14 -19.63
N ASP A 262 -12.97 -19.82 -20.29
CA ASP A 262 -12.70 -20.75 -21.40
C ASP A 262 -12.08 -20.03 -22.64
N GLN A 263 -12.46 -18.77 -22.88
CA GLN A 263 -11.84 -17.95 -23.91
C GLN A 263 -10.41 -17.51 -23.54
N LEU A 264 -10.17 -17.14 -22.28
CA LEU A 264 -8.84 -16.78 -21.78
C LEU A 264 -7.89 -17.99 -21.85
N SER A 265 -8.39 -19.21 -21.60
CA SER A 265 -7.62 -20.46 -21.70
C SER A 265 -7.07 -20.72 -23.12
N LYS A 266 -7.66 -20.11 -24.15
CA LYS A 266 -7.11 -20.15 -25.52
C LYS A 266 -5.93 -19.20 -25.74
N LEU A 267 -5.82 -18.16 -24.87
CA LEU A 267 -4.76 -17.14 -24.94
C LEU A 267 -3.55 -17.48 -24.06
N GLY A 268 -3.73 -18.31 -23.01
CA GLY A 268 -2.69 -18.71 -22.07
C GLY A 268 -3.17 -19.78 -21.11
N GLU A 269 -2.47 -20.01 -20.01
CA GLU A 269 -2.89 -20.93 -18.95
C GLU A 269 -3.80 -20.18 -17.96
N ALA A 270 -5.11 -20.26 -18.13
CA ALA A 270 -6.05 -19.55 -17.29
C ALA A 270 -6.45 -20.37 -16.07
N ARG A 271 -6.33 -19.72 -14.89
CA ARG A 271 -6.76 -20.24 -13.58
C ARG A 271 -7.60 -19.21 -12.87
N ARG A 272 -8.57 -19.66 -12.07
CA ARG A 272 -9.39 -18.80 -11.24
C ARG A 272 -8.87 -18.79 -9.81
N VAL A 273 -8.81 -17.61 -9.22
CA VAL A 273 -8.63 -17.39 -7.78
C VAL A 273 -9.87 -16.67 -7.29
N SER A 274 -10.65 -17.29 -6.42
CA SER A 274 -11.95 -16.70 -6.02
C SER A 274 -12.41 -17.08 -4.63
N GLY A 275 -13.14 -16.14 -4.01
CA GLY A 275 -14.04 -16.34 -2.89
C GLY A 275 -15.47 -16.03 -3.31
N ALA A 276 -16.44 -16.31 -2.45
CA ALA A 276 -17.87 -16.12 -2.74
C ALA A 276 -18.26 -14.64 -2.85
N ASP A 277 -17.59 -13.78 -2.11
CA ASP A 277 -17.76 -12.34 -2.02
C ASP A 277 -16.39 -11.62 -2.08
N PRO A 278 -16.35 -10.30 -2.15
CA PRO A 278 -15.08 -9.54 -2.22
C PRO A 278 -14.12 -9.81 -1.04
N VAL A 279 -14.63 -9.96 0.17
CA VAL A 279 -13.81 -10.24 1.37
C VAL A 279 -13.18 -11.62 1.28
N ALA A 280 -13.99 -12.63 1.04
CA ALA A 280 -13.52 -14.02 0.86
C ALA A 280 -12.56 -14.13 -0.34
N ASN A 281 -12.79 -13.36 -1.41
CA ASN A 281 -11.91 -13.31 -2.57
C ASN A 281 -10.54 -12.70 -2.24
N ALA A 282 -10.49 -11.62 -1.46
CA ALA A 282 -9.23 -11.01 -1.02
C ALA A 282 -8.42 -12.00 -0.16
N ILE A 283 -9.07 -12.70 0.77
CA ILE A 283 -8.43 -13.73 1.59
C ILE A 283 -7.97 -14.92 0.75
N ALA A 284 -8.79 -15.40 -0.20
CA ALA A 284 -8.39 -16.46 -1.11
C ALA A 284 -7.15 -16.08 -1.91
N PHE A 285 -7.05 -14.82 -2.35
CA PHE A 285 -5.85 -14.34 -3.06
C PHE A 285 -4.66 -14.14 -2.11
N ALA A 286 -4.87 -13.72 -0.88
CA ALA A 286 -3.82 -13.63 0.14
C ALA A 286 -3.17 -14.99 0.43
N ARG A 287 -3.95 -16.05 0.50
CA ARG A 287 -3.48 -17.43 0.71
C ARG A 287 -2.93 -18.09 -0.54
N PHE A 288 -3.29 -17.60 -1.73
CA PHE A 288 -3.00 -18.25 -2.99
C PHE A 288 -1.49 -18.27 -3.29
N SER A 289 -1.02 -19.43 -3.80
CA SER A 289 0.33 -19.62 -4.31
C SER A 289 0.33 -20.55 -5.52
N ASP A 290 1.05 -20.16 -6.55
CA ASP A 290 1.31 -20.96 -7.75
C ASP A 290 2.75 -20.67 -8.24
N GLY A 291 3.70 -21.21 -7.55
CA GLY A 291 5.12 -20.97 -7.77
C GLY A 291 5.50 -19.51 -7.52
N SER A 292 5.73 -18.74 -8.57
CA SER A 292 6.12 -17.33 -8.45
C SER A 292 4.94 -16.35 -8.42
N PHE A 293 3.70 -16.84 -8.50
CA PHE A 293 2.49 -16.02 -8.45
C PHE A 293 1.69 -16.29 -7.18
N GLY A 294 1.18 -15.22 -6.57
CA GLY A 294 0.36 -15.25 -5.36
C GLY A 294 1.14 -14.86 -4.11
N TRP A 295 0.41 -14.43 -3.09
CA TRP A 295 0.98 -13.90 -1.87
C TRP A 295 1.57 -14.98 -0.96
N ASN A 296 0.92 -16.16 -0.91
CA ASN A 296 1.28 -17.27 -0.03
C ASN A 296 1.36 -16.86 1.45
N VAL A 297 0.50 -15.95 1.88
CA VAL A 297 0.46 -15.50 3.28
C VAL A 297 -0.45 -16.45 4.06
N VAL A 298 0.17 -17.47 4.62
CA VAL A 298 -0.48 -18.54 5.42
C VAL A 298 0.16 -18.69 6.80
N ASP A 299 1.18 -17.90 7.08
CA ASP A 299 1.95 -17.86 8.31
C ASP A 299 2.21 -16.40 8.74
N PRO A 300 2.67 -16.12 9.95
CA PRO A 300 2.98 -14.76 10.42
C PRO A 300 4.26 -14.18 9.82
N GLY A 301 4.47 -12.87 10.00
CA GLY A 301 5.65 -12.15 9.55
C GLY A 301 5.41 -11.25 8.34
N HIS A 302 4.18 -10.78 8.17
CA HIS A 302 3.76 -10.01 6.99
C HIS A 302 3.13 -8.66 7.34
N GLY A 303 3.26 -7.69 6.41
CA GLY A 303 2.42 -6.50 6.40
C GLY A 303 1.10 -6.81 5.69
N VAL A 304 -0.01 -6.35 6.23
CA VAL A 304 -1.35 -6.52 5.65
C VAL A 304 -1.96 -5.15 5.47
N VAL A 305 -2.56 -4.89 4.31
CA VAL A 305 -3.19 -3.60 4.00
C VAL A 305 -4.71 -3.75 4.07
N PHE A 306 -5.40 -2.78 4.67
CA PHE A 306 -6.86 -2.79 4.81
C PHE A 306 -7.47 -1.60 4.10
N ALA A 307 -8.45 -1.87 3.23
CA ALA A 307 -9.24 -0.85 2.54
C ALA A 307 -10.73 -1.19 2.57
N ASN A 308 -11.56 -0.16 2.45
CA ASN A 308 -13.01 -0.32 2.42
C ASN A 308 -13.51 -0.56 1.00
N THR A 309 -14.38 -1.57 0.78
CA THR A 309 -14.96 -1.90 -0.52
C THR A 309 -15.75 -0.76 -1.16
N GLN A 310 -16.22 0.19 -0.37
CA GLN A 310 -16.95 1.38 -0.84
C GLN A 310 -16.01 2.42 -1.47
N ARG A 311 -14.69 2.26 -1.32
CA ARG A 311 -13.65 3.20 -1.76
C ARG A 311 -12.64 2.51 -2.70
N PRO A 312 -13.02 2.17 -3.93
CA PRO A 312 -12.18 1.35 -4.81
C PRO A 312 -10.85 2.00 -5.22
N LEU A 313 -10.76 3.33 -5.24
CA LEU A 313 -9.53 4.06 -5.52
C LEU A 313 -8.45 3.85 -4.43
N ASP A 314 -8.88 3.60 -3.18
CA ASP A 314 -7.96 3.37 -2.06
C ASP A 314 -7.07 2.14 -2.28
N ALA A 315 -7.54 1.15 -3.04
CA ALA A 315 -6.73 -0.02 -3.39
C ALA A 315 -5.49 0.36 -4.21
N ALA A 316 -5.63 1.32 -5.13
CA ALA A 316 -4.52 1.83 -5.93
C ALA A 316 -3.63 2.80 -5.12
N ALA A 317 -4.25 3.67 -4.30
CA ALA A 317 -3.54 4.54 -3.38
C ALA A 317 -2.64 3.75 -2.41
N ALA A 318 -3.16 2.65 -1.88
CA ALA A 318 -2.48 1.78 -0.93
C ALA A 318 -1.42 0.85 -1.54
N ALA A 319 -1.44 0.64 -2.85
CA ALA A 319 -0.62 -0.37 -3.53
C ALA A 319 0.89 -0.29 -3.21
N PRO A 320 1.50 0.89 -3.03
CA PRO A 320 2.90 0.99 -2.60
C PRO A 320 3.20 0.32 -1.26
N LEU A 321 2.26 0.32 -0.30
CA LEU A 321 2.43 -0.35 1.00
C LEU A 321 2.46 -1.87 0.87
N SER A 322 1.72 -2.43 -0.10
CA SER A 322 1.77 -3.86 -0.43
C SER A 322 3.09 -4.29 -1.09
N ALA A 323 3.89 -3.35 -1.60
CA ALA A 323 5.08 -3.62 -2.40
C ALA A 323 6.39 -3.27 -1.71
N THR A 324 6.36 -2.67 -0.51
CA THR A 324 7.54 -2.15 0.20
C THR A 324 7.52 -2.54 1.67
N GLY A 325 8.69 -2.55 2.32
CA GLY A 325 8.83 -2.90 3.73
C GLY A 325 8.34 -4.32 4.04
N THR A 326 7.56 -4.45 5.11
CA THR A 326 6.81 -5.68 5.43
C THR A 326 5.59 -5.78 4.51
N TYR A 327 5.81 -6.19 3.29
CA TYR A 327 4.79 -6.26 2.25
C TYR A 327 3.76 -7.38 2.50
N GLY A 328 2.58 -7.22 1.93
CA GLY A 328 1.52 -8.23 1.96
C GLY A 328 0.25 -7.84 1.23
N PRO A 329 -0.76 -8.69 1.31
CA PRO A 329 -1.99 -8.54 0.56
C PRO A 329 -2.87 -7.40 1.05
N LEU A 330 -3.73 -6.92 0.14
CA LEU A 330 -4.86 -6.08 0.47
C LEU A 330 -6.03 -6.95 0.94
N LEU A 331 -6.50 -6.71 2.16
CA LEU A 331 -7.75 -7.25 2.71
C LEU A 331 -8.85 -6.18 2.68
N LEU A 332 -10.10 -6.63 2.65
CA LEU A 332 -11.23 -5.76 2.43
C LEU A 332 -12.16 -5.71 3.64
N LEU A 333 -12.59 -4.51 3.98
CA LEU A 333 -13.67 -4.22 4.91
C LEU A 333 -14.93 -3.82 4.12
N THR A 334 -16.10 -4.22 4.58
CA THR A 334 -17.37 -3.90 3.89
C THR A 334 -18.03 -2.63 4.43
N ALA A 335 -17.63 -2.20 5.61
CA ALA A 335 -18.08 -0.97 6.27
C ALA A 335 -16.98 -0.45 7.19
N ALA A 336 -16.99 0.84 7.48
CA ALA A 336 -16.00 1.46 8.33
C ALA A 336 -16.00 0.91 9.77
N ASN A 337 -17.19 0.65 10.30
CA ASN A 337 -17.45 0.25 11.69
C ASN A 337 -17.60 -1.27 11.89
N ALA A 338 -17.19 -2.10 10.93
CA ALA A 338 -17.34 -3.55 11.02
C ALA A 338 -16.09 -4.29 10.52
N LEU A 339 -15.54 -5.15 11.36
CA LEU A 339 -14.54 -6.12 10.97
C LEU A 339 -15.27 -7.41 10.53
N PRO A 340 -15.21 -7.78 9.22
CA PRO A 340 -15.85 -9.01 8.75
C PRO A 340 -15.28 -10.26 9.45
N ALA A 341 -16.14 -11.18 9.86
CA ALA A 341 -15.71 -12.41 10.53
C ALA A 341 -14.64 -13.20 9.74
N PRO A 342 -14.74 -13.37 8.40
CA PRO A 342 -13.68 -14.05 7.65
C PRO A 342 -12.32 -13.34 7.71
N VAL A 343 -12.29 -11.99 7.84
CA VAL A 343 -11.02 -11.26 8.04
C VAL A 343 -10.47 -11.54 9.43
N GLN A 344 -11.32 -11.50 10.45
CA GLN A 344 -10.91 -11.85 11.82
C GLN A 344 -10.33 -13.27 11.88
N ASP A 345 -11.02 -14.25 11.30
CA ASP A 345 -10.57 -15.65 11.29
C ASP A 345 -9.21 -15.78 10.55
N TYR A 346 -9.05 -15.09 9.42
CA TYR A 346 -7.79 -15.10 8.69
C TYR A 346 -6.64 -14.47 9.48
N LEU A 347 -6.88 -13.36 10.22
CA LEU A 347 -5.85 -12.75 11.04
C LEU A 347 -5.44 -13.64 12.22
N LEU A 348 -6.38 -14.40 12.80
CA LEU A 348 -6.09 -15.40 13.82
C LEU A 348 -5.25 -16.55 13.26
N ASP A 349 -5.53 -17.02 12.03
CA ASP A 349 -4.74 -18.09 11.40
C ASP A 349 -3.28 -17.71 11.16
N ILE A 350 -3.00 -16.41 10.92
CA ILE A 350 -1.65 -15.90 10.72
C ILE A 350 -1.12 -15.13 11.94
N GLN A 351 -1.76 -15.26 13.11
CA GLN A 351 -1.34 -14.55 14.31
C GLN A 351 0.06 -14.99 14.74
N PRO A 352 0.98 -14.05 15.00
CA PRO A 352 2.31 -14.40 15.44
C PRO A 352 2.33 -14.94 16.88
N GLY A 353 3.17 -15.91 17.10
CA GLY A 353 3.37 -16.53 18.39
C GLY A 353 4.83 -16.58 18.85
N TYR A 354 5.04 -16.71 20.16
CA TYR A 354 6.37 -16.93 20.72
C TYR A 354 6.32 -17.97 21.86
N ASP A 355 7.39 -18.76 21.98
CA ASP A 355 7.53 -19.81 23.03
C ASP A 355 8.08 -19.23 24.34
N LYS A 356 9.21 -18.51 24.31
CA LYS A 356 9.90 -18.02 25.51
C LYS A 356 10.11 -16.52 25.55
N ASP A 357 10.38 -15.92 24.40
CA ASP A 357 10.79 -14.52 24.30
C ASP A 357 10.15 -13.86 23.07
N PRO A 358 9.25 -12.90 23.26
CA PRO A 358 8.59 -12.22 22.17
C PRO A 358 9.57 -11.49 21.23
N VAL A 359 10.73 -11.05 21.73
CA VAL A 359 11.74 -10.33 20.92
C VAL A 359 12.30 -11.21 19.80
N ARG A 360 12.21 -12.52 19.91
CA ARG A 360 12.64 -13.50 18.90
C ARG A 360 11.54 -13.93 17.96
N GLY A 361 10.34 -13.46 18.17
CA GLY A 361 9.19 -13.76 17.32
C GLY A 361 9.21 -12.95 16.03
N VAL A 362 8.38 -13.37 15.09
CA VAL A 362 8.01 -12.56 13.93
C VAL A 362 6.82 -11.69 14.27
N TYR A 363 6.62 -10.60 13.54
CA TYR A 363 5.55 -9.65 13.80
C TYR A 363 4.74 -9.41 12.54
N ASN A 364 3.44 -9.30 12.69
CA ASN A 364 2.57 -8.78 11.65
C ASN A 364 2.41 -7.27 11.81
N HIS A 365 2.13 -6.58 10.71
CA HIS A 365 1.78 -5.17 10.72
C HIS A 365 0.58 -4.87 9.84
N GLY A 366 -0.34 -4.05 10.32
CA GLY A 366 -1.54 -3.63 9.60
C GLY A 366 -1.45 -2.18 9.13
N TRP A 367 -1.68 -1.94 7.84
CA TRP A 367 -1.79 -0.61 7.26
C TRP A 367 -3.25 -0.29 7.00
N MET A 368 -3.81 0.73 7.68
CA MET A 368 -5.17 1.22 7.47
C MET A 368 -5.15 2.36 6.46
N ILE A 369 -5.93 2.26 5.39
CA ILE A 369 -6.05 3.33 4.39
C ILE A 369 -7.29 4.17 4.64
N GLY A 370 -7.11 5.48 4.60
CA GLY A 370 -8.16 6.46 4.83
C GLY A 370 -8.32 6.87 6.29
N ASP A 371 -9.20 7.83 6.52
CA ASP A 371 -9.57 8.31 7.85
C ASP A 371 -10.57 7.38 8.58
N GLU A 372 -11.18 7.87 9.65
CA GLU A 372 -12.16 7.12 10.43
C GLU A 372 -13.45 6.81 9.66
N SER A 373 -13.76 7.55 8.60
CA SER A 373 -14.90 7.26 7.73
C SER A 373 -14.67 6.04 6.84
N ALA A 374 -13.41 5.71 6.57
CA ALA A 374 -13.01 4.51 5.83
C ALA A 374 -12.86 3.29 6.76
N VAL A 375 -12.19 3.48 7.92
CA VAL A 375 -11.95 2.45 8.93
C VAL A 375 -12.04 3.09 10.31
N ALA A 376 -13.09 2.81 11.06
CA ALA A 376 -13.31 3.37 12.40
C ALA A 376 -12.21 2.97 13.39
N VAL A 377 -11.99 3.79 14.40
CA VAL A 377 -10.92 3.58 15.39
C VAL A 377 -11.07 2.26 16.16
N ASP A 378 -12.29 1.87 16.50
CA ASP A 378 -12.58 0.61 17.18
C ASP A 378 -12.27 -0.63 16.31
N VAL A 379 -12.50 -0.54 14.99
CA VAL A 379 -12.11 -1.58 14.04
C VAL A 379 -10.58 -1.66 13.92
N GLN A 380 -9.88 -0.52 13.85
CA GLN A 380 -8.42 -0.48 13.88
C GLN A 380 -7.87 -1.09 15.18
N ALA A 381 -8.41 -0.73 16.33
CA ALA A 381 -7.99 -1.28 17.62
C ALA A 381 -8.20 -2.81 17.69
N ARG A 382 -9.30 -3.32 17.12
CA ARG A 382 -9.55 -4.76 17.04
C ARG A 382 -8.56 -5.47 16.12
N ILE A 383 -8.23 -4.88 14.97
CA ILE A 383 -7.20 -5.43 14.07
C ILE A 383 -5.84 -5.40 14.75
N ASP A 384 -5.49 -4.32 15.46
CA ASP A 384 -4.25 -4.21 16.22
C ASP A 384 -4.09 -5.36 17.21
N ALA A 385 -5.14 -5.66 17.98
CA ALA A 385 -5.14 -6.77 18.93
C ALA A 385 -5.01 -8.15 18.27
N LEU A 386 -5.59 -8.35 17.07
CA LEU A 386 -5.47 -9.60 16.32
C LEU A 386 -4.09 -9.80 15.69
N LEU A 387 -3.36 -8.72 15.45
CA LEU A 387 -1.98 -8.77 14.93
C LEU A 387 -0.93 -8.87 16.03
N GLU A 388 -1.33 -8.72 17.30
CA GLU A 388 -0.45 -8.81 18.46
C GLU A 388 0.17 -10.21 18.57
N ILE A 389 1.47 -10.24 18.85
CA ILE A 389 2.18 -11.49 19.13
C ILE A 389 1.70 -12.10 20.46
N GLN A 390 1.38 -13.38 20.47
CA GLN A 390 0.83 -14.09 21.61
C GLN A 390 1.78 -15.18 22.11
N PRO A 391 1.82 -15.46 23.44
CA PRO A 391 2.52 -16.65 23.91
C PRO A 391 1.85 -17.91 23.37
N VAL A 392 2.65 -18.80 22.81
CA VAL A 392 2.18 -20.14 22.44
C VAL A 392 2.24 -21.00 23.71
N GLU A 393 1.09 -21.41 24.24
CA GLU A 393 1.07 -22.39 25.31
C GLU A 393 1.69 -23.69 24.75
N SER A 394 2.90 -23.99 25.23
CA SER A 394 3.46 -25.33 25.01
C SER A 394 2.51 -26.29 25.72
N GLY A 395 1.64 -26.93 24.96
CA GLY A 395 0.85 -28.02 25.51
C GLY A 395 1.82 -29.03 26.11
N ASP A 396 1.80 -29.16 27.43
CA ASP A 396 2.51 -30.22 28.14
C ASP A 396 2.12 -31.52 27.45
N ALA A 397 3.07 -32.11 26.72
CA ALA A 397 2.94 -33.46 26.23
C ALA A 397 2.81 -34.35 27.47
N ALA A 398 1.55 -34.73 27.78
CA ALA A 398 1.23 -35.73 28.78
C ALA A 398 1.61 -37.12 28.31
#